data_e8db01665a511b100a85b024904a78f9
#
_entry.id   e8db01665a511b100a85b024904a78f9
#
_cell.length_a   1.000
_cell.length_b   1.000
_cell.length_c   1.000
_cell.angle_alpha   90.00
_cell.angle_beta   90.00
_cell.angle_gamma   90.00
#
_symmetry.space_group_name_H-M   'P 1'
#
loop_
_entity.id
_entity.type
_entity.pdbx_description
1 polymer ?
#
loop_
_entity_poly.entity_id
_entity_poly.type
_entity_poly.pdbx_seq_one_letter_code
_entity_poly.pdbx_strand_id
1 'polypeptide(L)'
;MKKTAFVLLTSLALVGAPSGAISEPAKPYEPGLVEFMVLVQNHPAKLWLAGNARNWELADYQVDELKELLEDIAKRIPVYKEVPVGKMIEATTMAPIDDVEAAIKARDGKAFASAFDKLTAACNSCHEAANRGFIVVQRPAASAFPNQSFAPKRK
;
A
#
# COMPACT_ATOMS: atom_id res chain seq x y z
N MET A 1 -92.43 14.04 23.75
CA MET A 1 -91.57 13.97 22.59
C MET A 1 -90.13 14.09 23.07
N LYS A 2 -89.37 13.00 23.22
CA LYS A 2 -88.03 13.05 23.71
C LYS A 2 -87.05 12.93 22.48
N LYS A 3 -86.24 13.94 22.22
CA LYS A 3 -85.25 13.92 21.14
C LYS A 3 -83.94 13.36 21.69
N THR A 4 -83.55 12.19 21.23
CA THR A 4 -82.28 11.52 21.53
C THR A 4 -81.22 12.05 20.56
N ALA A 5 -80.20 12.75 21.07
CA ALA A 5 -79.05 13.19 20.29
C ALA A 5 -78.01 12.05 20.22
N PHE A 6 -77.63 11.68 19.02
CA PHE A 6 -76.63 10.66 18.76
C PHE A 6 -75.25 11.34 18.55
N VAL A 7 -74.33 11.14 19.48
CA VAL A 7 -72.98 11.68 19.39
C VAL A 7 -72.08 10.68 18.65
N LEU A 8 -71.64 11.01 17.44
CA LEU A 8 -70.64 10.25 16.72
C LEU A 8 -69.25 10.61 17.27
N LEU A 9 -68.57 9.65 17.91
CA LEU A 9 -67.16 9.73 18.23
C LEU A 9 -66.37 9.28 17.00
N THR A 10 -65.69 10.22 16.36
CA THR A 10 -64.67 9.95 15.32
C THR A 10 -63.33 9.66 15.98
N SER A 11 -62.88 8.43 15.96
CA SER A 11 -61.54 8.02 16.41
C SER A 11 -60.49 8.39 15.36
N LEU A 12 -59.64 9.34 15.69
CA LEU A 12 -58.51 9.74 14.88
C LEU A 12 -57.36 8.76 15.13
N ALA A 13 -57.09 7.84 14.19
CA ALA A 13 -55.93 6.93 14.24
C ALA A 13 -54.67 7.70 13.88
N LEU A 14 -53.75 7.93 14.86
CA LEU A 14 -52.38 8.42 14.59
C LEU A 14 -51.61 7.28 13.88
N VAL A 15 -51.40 7.42 12.59
CA VAL A 15 -50.41 6.62 11.83
C VAL A 15 -49.03 7.12 12.18
N GLY A 16 -48.33 6.37 13.06
CA GLY A 16 -46.94 6.64 13.38
C GLY A 16 -46.09 6.43 12.13
N ALA A 17 -45.42 7.45 11.65
CA ALA A 17 -44.42 7.32 10.59
C ALA A 17 -43.24 6.45 11.08
N PRO A 18 -42.74 5.48 10.27
CA PRO A 18 -41.56 4.72 10.66
C PRO A 18 -40.37 5.69 10.75
N SER A 19 -39.77 5.80 11.95
CA SER A 19 -38.48 6.46 12.13
C SER A 19 -37.44 5.67 11.34
N GLY A 20 -37.10 6.16 10.13
CA GLY A 20 -35.99 5.66 9.37
C GLY A 20 -34.72 5.78 10.20
N ALA A 21 -34.18 4.65 10.66
CA ALA A 21 -32.88 4.63 11.29
C ALA A 21 -31.85 5.12 10.26
N ILE A 22 -31.32 6.33 10.46
CA ILE A 22 -30.19 6.86 9.70
C ILE A 22 -29.02 5.98 10.13
N SER A 23 -28.62 5.01 9.28
CA SER A 23 -27.42 4.22 9.54
C SER A 23 -26.22 5.14 9.51
N GLU A 24 -25.42 5.12 10.56
CA GLU A 24 -24.16 5.85 10.63
C GLU A 24 -23.29 5.45 9.41
N PRO A 25 -22.65 6.40 8.70
CA PRO A 25 -21.83 6.08 7.56
C PRO A 25 -20.71 5.12 8.00
N ALA A 26 -20.53 4.03 7.25
CA ALA A 26 -19.48 3.06 7.54
C ALA A 26 -18.12 3.75 7.56
N LYS A 27 -17.29 3.45 8.57
CA LYS A 27 -15.92 3.97 8.62
C LYS A 27 -15.18 3.54 7.37
N PRO A 28 -14.40 4.45 6.74
CA PRO A 28 -13.54 4.09 5.62
C PRO A 28 -12.62 2.93 6.01
N TYR A 29 -12.43 2.00 5.09
CA TYR A 29 -11.47 0.92 5.29
C TYR A 29 -10.04 1.49 5.30
N GLU A 30 -9.27 1.15 6.33
CA GLU A 30 -7.86 1.51 6.47
C GLU A 30 -7.02 0.23 6.42
N PRO A 31 -6.16 0.06 5.39
CA PRO A 31 -5.31 -1.12 5.29
C PRO A 31 -4.28 -1.16 6.41
N GLY A 32 -4.03 -2.36 6.93
CA GLY A 32 -2.98 -2.59 7.93
C GLY A 32 -1.59 -2.72 7.31
N LEU A 33 -0.53 -2.69 8.14
CA LEU A 33 0.86 -2.78 7.68
C LEU A 33 1.13 -4.02 6.80
N VAL A 34 0.55 -5.16 7.11
CA VAL A 34 0.76 -6.40 6.35
C VAL A 34 0.24 -6.26 4.92
N GLU A 35 -0.89 -5.62 4.72
CA GLU A 35 -1.47 -5.38 3.39
C GLU A 35 -0.60 -4.41 2.58
N PHE A 36 -0.07 -3.36 3.21
CA PHE A 36 0.92 -2.50 2.58
C PHE A 36 2.19 -3.26 2.19
N MET A 37 2.71 -4.14 3.06
CA MET A 37 3.91 -4.93 2.76
C MET A 37 3.72 -5.91 1.59
N VAL A 38 2.51 -6.38 1.34
CA VAL A 38 2.18 -7.14 0.11
C VAL A 38 2.35 -6.27 -1.13
N LEU A 39 1.92 -5.01 -1.09
CA LEU A 39 2.13 -4.05 -2.19
C LEU A 39 3.61 -3.71 -2.33
N VAL A 40 4.31 -3.42 -1.22
CA VAL A 40 5.76 -3.17 -1.19
C VAL A 40 6.53 -4.33 -1.84
N GLN A 41 6.15 -5.59 -1.62
CA GLN A 41 6.82 -6.74 -2.23
C GLN A 41 6.77 -6.75 -3.77
N ASN A 42 5.70 -6.22 -4.36
CA ASN A 42 5.52 -6.21 -5.82
C ASN A 42 6.47 -5.24 -6.53
N HIS A 43 6.68 -4.04 -5.98
CA HIS A 43 7.49 -3.01 -6.64
C HIS A 43 8.96 -3.39 -6.77
N PRO A 44 9.69 -3.84 -5.74
CA PRO A 44 11.07 -4.30 -5.87
C PRO A 44 11.21 -5.49 -6.82
N ALA A 45 10.24 -6.41 -6.83
CA ALA A 45 10.28 -7.54 -7.76
C ALA A 45 10.21 -7.07 -9.22
N LYS A 46 9.29 -6.16 -9.54
CA LYS A 46 9.15 -5.58 -10.88
C LYS A 46 10.33 -4.66 -11.22
N LEU A 47 10.82 -3.89 -10.26
CA LEU A 47 11.99 -3.01 -10.38
C LEU A 47 13.22 -3.82 -10.81
N TRP A 48 13.50 -4.93 -10.11
CA TRP A 48 14.62 -5.80 -10.46
C TRP A 48 14.49 -6.36 -11.88
N LEU A 49 13.32 -6.89 -12.23
CA LEU A 49 13.06 -7.47 -13.55
C LEU A 49 13.20 -6.44 -14.67
N ALA A 50 12.71 -5.22 -14.46
CA ALA A 50 12.80 -4.13 -15.42
C ALA A 50 14.25 -3.65 -15.59
N GLY A 51 14.96 -3.37 -14.50
CA GLY A 51 16.35 -2.88 -14.53
C GLY A 51 17.31 -3.92 -15.10
N ASN A 52 17.14 -5.21 -14.75
CA ASN A 52 17.91 -6.31 -15.30
C ASN A 52 17.69 -6.48 -16.82
N ALA A 53 16.45 -6.22 -17.30
CA ALA A 53 16.13 -6.18 -18.73
C ALA A 53 16.51 -4.85 -19.41
N ARG A 54 17.10 -3.89 -18.67
CA ARG A 54 17.43 -2.52 -19.14
C ARG A 54 16.24 -1.71 -19.62
N ASN A 55 15.05 -2.03 -19.15
CA ASN A 55 13.85 -1.22 -19.33
C ASN A 55 13.82 -0.10 -18.27
N TRP A 56 14.66 0.93 -18.50
CA TRP A 56 14.91 2.00 -17.55
C TRP A 56 13.65 2.83 -17.25
N GLU A 57 12.77 3.00 -18.23
CA GLU A 57 11.49 3.70 -18.05
C GLU A 57 10.57 2.96 -17.08
N LEU A 58 10.46 1.63 -17.22
CA LEU A 58 9.68 0.82 -16.28
C LEU A 58 10.36 0.72 -14.91
N ALA A 59 11.71 0.68 -14.88
CA ALA A 59 12.44 0.64 -13.62
C ALA A 59 12.27 1.95 -12.85
N ASP A 60 12.32 3.10 -13.50
CA ASP A 60 12.08 4.43 -12.93
C ASP A 60 10.67 4.51 -12.32
N TYR A 61 9.67 4.13 -13.08
CA TYR A 61 8.29 4.03 -12.57
C TYR A 61 8.18 3.16 -11.32
N GLN A 62 8.84 1.99 -11.28
CA GLN A 62 8.71 1.07 -10.15
C GLN A 62 9.44 1.54 -8.89
N VAL A 63 10.56 2.26 -9.02
CA VAL A 63 11.27 2.81 -7.86
C VAL A 63 10.52 4.00 -7.28
N ASP A 64 9.90 4.81 -8.12
CA ASP A 64 9.07 5.96 -7.73
C ASP A 64 7.86 5.50 -6.91
N GLU A 65 7.09 4.55 -7.45
CA GLU A 65 5.95 3.93 -6.75
C GLU A 65 6.34 3.26 -5.42
N LEU A 66 7.53 2.63 -5.37
CA LEU A 66 8.05 2.05 -4.12
C LEU A 66 8.32 3.13 -3.08
N LYS A 67 8.94 4.23 -3.49
CA LYS A 67 9.27 5.35 -2.61
C LYS A 67 8.02 5.99 -2.04
N GLU A 68 7.06 6.35 -2.89
CA GLU A 68 5.77 6.92 -2.48
C GLU A 68 5.03 6.00 -1.50
N LEU A 69 4.98 4.70 -1.79
CA LEU A 69 4.31 3.72 -0.94
C LEU A 69 4.97 3.61 0.44
N LEU A 70 6.30 3.60 0.52
CA LEU A 70 7.03 3.55 1.80
C LEU A 70 6.84 4.84 2.61
N GLU A 71 6.85 6.00 1.95
CA GLU A 71 6.54 7.28 2.59
C GLU A 71 5.11 7.33 3.13
N ASP A 72 4.15 6.80 2.38
CA ASP A 72 2.75 6.70 2.81
C ASP A 72 2.61 5.79 4.02
N ILE A 73 3.30 4.64 4.04
CA ILE A 73 3.32 3.75 5.21
C ILE A 73 3.90 4.47 6.42
N ALA A 74 5.03 5.16 6.26
CA ALA A 74 5.67 5.89 7.35
C ALA A 74 4.75 6.95 7.98
N LYS A 75 3.95 7.63 7.16
CA LYS A 75 2.96 8.64 7.59
C LYS A 75 1.73 8.02 8.25
N ARG A 76 1.17 6.96 7.66
CA ARG A 76 -0.11 6.38 8.09
C ARG A 76 0.04 5.41 9.26
N ILE A 77 1.16 4.69 9.31
CA ILE A 77 1.44 3.67 10.32
C ILE A 77 2.81 3.97 10.97
N PRO A 78 2.94 5.10 11.68
CA PRO A 78 4.23 5.47 12.28
C PRO A 78 4.72 4.47 13.32
N VAL A 79 3.78 3.75 13.98
CA VAL A 79 4.06 2.71 14.96
C VAL A 79 3.17 1.50 14.68
N TYR A 80 3.76 0.30 14.66
CA TYR A 80 3.05 -0.96 14.54
C TYR A 80 3.51 -1.93 15.63
N LYS A 81 2.58 -2.33 16.54
CA LYS A 81 2.88 -3.23 17.67
C LYS A 81 4.16 -2.80 18.43
N GLU A 82 4.20 -1.54 18.87
CA GLU A 82 5.30 -0.90 19.58
C GLU A 82 6.59 -0.67 18.76
N VAL A 83 6.65 -1.14 17.52
CA VAL A 83 7.79 -0.92 16.61
C VAL A 83 7.61 0.43 15.90
N PRO A 84 8.59 1.35 15.92
CA PRO A 84 8.50 2.66 15.27
C PRO A 84 8.75 2.55 13.76
N VAL A 85 7.87 1.84 13.05
CA VAL A 85 8.03 1.45 11.63
C VAL A 85 8.28 2.64 10.73
N GLY A 86 7.57 3.77 10.92
CA GLY A 86 7.75 4.96 10.10
C GLY A 86 9.20 5.46 10.14
N LYS A 87 9.75 5.67 11.34
CA LYS A 87 11.15 6.10 11.51
C LYS A 87 12.14 5.08 10.98
N MET A 88 11.85 3.80 11.09
CA MET A 88 12.72 2.74 10.57
C MET A 88 12.75 2.76 9.04
N ILE A 89 11.62 2.89 8.38
CA ILE A 89 11.52 3.04 6.92
C ILE A 89 12.35 4.24 6.47
N GLU A 90 12.12 5.41 7.04
CA GLU A 90 12.85 6.65 6.68
C GLU A 90 14.37 6.50 6.86
N ALA A 91 14.80 5.92 7.98
CA ALA A 91 16.22 5.80 8.30
C ALA A 91 16.96 4.74 7.47
N THR A 92 16.29 3.68 7.02
CA THR A 92 16.97 2.54 6.40
C THR A 92 16.79 2.46 4.89
N THR A 93 15.64 2.91 4.34
CA THR A 93 15.30 2.62 2.94
C THR A 93 15.46 3.81 2.01
N MET A 94 15.33 5.06 2.47
CA MET A 94 15.32 6.21 1.56
C MET A 94 16.65 6.40 0.83
N ALA A 95 17.78 6.38 1.51
CA ALA A 95 19.09 6.52 0.87
C ALA A 95 19.40 5.37 -0.13
N PRO A 96 19.14 4.08 0.18
CA PRO A 96 19.23 3.01 -0.83
C PRO A 96 18.30 3.20 -2.03
N ILE A 97 17.11 3.76 -1.86
CA ILE A 97 16.20 4.07 -2.97
C ILE A 97 16.81 5.15 -3.87
N ASP A 98 17.33 6.23 -3.28
CA ASP A 98 17.99 7.31 -4.03
C ASP A 98 19.21 6.78 -4.83
N ASP A 99 19.99 5.83 -4.28
CA ASP A 99 21.07 5.15 -5.00
C ASP A 99 20.55 4.38 -6.23
N VAL A 100 19.41 3.70 -6.10
CA VAL A 100 18.76 2.97 -7.21
C VAL A 100 18.27 3.94 -8.27
N GLU A 101 17.60 5.03 -7.89
CA GLU A 101 17.15 6.07 -8.83
C GLU A 101 18.34 6.67 -9.61
N ALA A 102 19.43 6.99 -8.94
CA ALA A 102 20.63 7.53 -9.57
C ALA A 102 21.22 6.56 -10.62
N ALA A 103 21.27 5.26 -10.31
CA ALA A 103 21.74 4.24 -11.22
C ALA A 103 20.82 4.07 -12.44
N ILE A 104 19.50 4.16 -12.25
CA ILE A 104 18.49 4.12 -13.32
C ILE A 104 18.66 5.34 -14.25
N LYS A 105 18.77 6.54 -13.70
CA LYS A 105 18.99 7.79 -14.45
C LYS A 105 20.27 7.73 -15.27
N ALA A 106 21.34 7.14 -14.71
CA ALA A 106 22.60 6.89 -15.41
C ALA A 106 22.53 5.74 -16.43
N ARG A 107 21.46 4.94 -16.42
CA ARG A 107 21.31 3.71 -17.22
C ARG A 107 22.46 2.72 -17.01
N ASP A 108 23.03 2.70 -15.83
CA ASP A 108 24.16 1.83 -15.46
C ASP A 108 23.64 0.55 -14.79
N GLY A 109 23.63 -0.55 -15.55
CA GLY A 109 23.16 -1.83 -15.05
C GLY A 109 24.01 -2.44 -13.93
N LYS A 110 25.32 -2.10 -13.84
CA LYS A 110 26.19 -2.58 -12.77
C LYS A 110 25.93 -1.80 -11.47
N ALA A 111 25.84 -0.49 -11.57
CA ALA A 111 25.48 0.37 -10.45
C ALA A 111 24.06 0.04 -9.94
N PHE A 112 23.09 -0.16 -10.85
CA PHE A 112 21.75 -0.58 -10.51
C PHE A 112 21.71 -1.89 -9.70
N ALA A 113 22.43 -2.92 -10.16
CA ALA A 113 22.48 -4.20 -9.46
C ALA A 113 23.07 -4.07 -8.05
N SER A 114 24.13 -3.26 -7.88
CA SER A 114 24.74 -2.98 -6.59
C SER A 114 23.83 -2.17 -5.66
N ALA A 115 23.15 -1.15 -6.19
CA ALA A 115 22.19 -0.34 -5.43
C ALA A 115 20.97 -1.16 -5.01
N PHE A 116 20.47 -2.03 -5.88
CA PHE A 116 19.37 -2.94 -5.57
C PHE A 116 19.72 -3.92 -4.44
N ASP A 117 20.95 -4.42 -4.37
CA ASP A 117 21.40 -5.27 -3.25
C ASP A 117 21.41 -4.49 -1.92
N LYS A 118 21.83 -3.23 -1.94
CA LYS A 118 21.79 -2.38 -0.73
C LYS A 118 20.35 -2.15 -0.28
N LEU A 119 19.43 -1.88 -1.22
CA LEU A 119 18.01 -1.74 -0.92
C LEU A 119 17.43 -3.02 -0.33
N THR A 120 17.77 -4.19 -0.91
CA THR A 120 17.36 -5.51 -0.39
C THR A 120 17.89 -5.74 1.03
N ALA A 121 19.15 -5.39 1.29
CA ALA A 121 19.75 -5.48 2.62
C ALA A 121 19.05 -4.55 3.62
N ALA A 122 18.69 -3.33 3.22
CA ALA A 122 17.94 -2.39 4.05
C ALA A 122 16.56 -2.93 4.45
N CYS A 123 15.83 -3.54 3.51
CA CYS A 123 14.56 -4.21 3.80
C CYS A 123 14.74 -5.32 4.86
N ASN A 124 15.76 -6.16 4.70
CA ASN A 124 16.04 -7.24 5.65
C ASN A 124 16.46 -6.72 7.01
N SER A 125 17.29 -5.67 7.09
CA SER A 125 17.68 -5.04 8.35
C SER A 125 16.46 -4.49 9.11
N CYS A 126 15.51 -3.88 8.40
CA CYS A 126 14.27 -3.40 8.99
C CYS A 126 13.44 -4.57 9.54
N HIS A 127 13.31 -5.67 8.77
CA HIS A 127 12.62 -6.88 9.22
C HIS A 127 13.26 -7.48 10.47
N GLU A 128 14.58 -7.58 10.53
CA GLU A 128 15.30 -8.07 11.71
C GLU A 128 15.06 -7.18 12.93
N ALA A 129 15.22 -5.88 12.79
CA ALA A 129 15.00 -4.92 13.88
C ALA A 129 13.54 -4.91 14.37
N ALA A 130 12.58 -5.26 13.50
CA ALA A 130 11.17 -5.43 13.84
C ALA A 130 10.81 -6.83 14.40
N ASN A 131 11.78 -7.69 14.71
CA ASN A 131 11.58 -9.09 15.07
C ASN A 131 10.80 -9.89 14.01
N ARG A 132 11.09 -9.63 12.74
CA ARG A 132 10.51 -10.29 11.55
C ARG A 132 11.60 -10.85 10.63
N GLY A 133 12.81 -11.12 11.13
CA GLY A 133 13.95 -11.65 10.38
C GLY A 133 13.69 -12.96 9.65
N PHE A 134 12.60 -13.66 9.95
CA PHE A 134 12.14 -14.81 9.18
C PHE A 134 11.52 -14.44 7.81
N ILE A 135 11.25 -13.14 7.55
CA ILE A 135 10.81 -12.62 6.26
C ILE A 135 12.06 -12.09 5.55
N VAL A 136 12.61 -12.92 4.66
CA VAL A 136 13.84 -12.60 3.94
C VAL A 136 13.53 -12.18 2.52
N VAL A 137 13.87 -10.92 2.18
CA VAL A 137 13.78 -10.37 0.83
C VAL A 137 15.04 -10.74 0.04
N GLN A 138 14.88 -11.08 -1.23
CA GLN A 138 15.96 -11.42 -2.14
C GLN A 138 15.66 -10.98 -3.57
N ARG A 139 16.66 -11.00 -4.44
CA ARG A 139 16.45 -10.80 -5.88
C ARG A 139 15.51 -11.86 -6.44
N PRO A 140 14.50 -11.51 -7.25
CA PRO A 140 13.68 -12.49 -7.93
C PRO A 140 14.53 -13.35 -8.89
N ALA A 141 14.44 -14.67 -8.79
CA ALA A 141 15.09 -15.60 -9.72
C ALA A 141 14.31 -15.73 -11.05
N ALA A 142 12.99 -15.50 -11.00
CA ALA A 142 12.08 -15.55 -12.15
C ALA A 142 10.93 -14.55 -11.96
N SER A 143 10.23 -14.25 -13.05
CA SER A 143 9.04 -13.39 -12.96
C SER A 143 7.86 -14.15 -12.36
N ALA A 144 7.23 -13.56 -11.34
CA ALA A 144 5.94 -13.98 -10.82
C ALA A 144 4.75 -13.31 -11.55
N PHE A 145 5.02 -12.54 -12.60
CA PHE A 145 4.04 -11.74 -13.35
C PHE A 145 3.91 -12.24 -14.79
N PRO A 146 3.20 -13.34 -15.04
CA PRO A 146 3.15 -13.99 -16.36
C PRO A 146 2.43 -13.14 -17.42
N ASN A 147 1.67 -12.13 -16.99
CA ASN A 147 0.90 -11.23 -17.83
C ASN A 147 1.61 -9.88 -18.10
N GLN A 148 2.88 -9.73 -17.69
CA GLN A 148 3.66 -8.50 -17.88
C GLN A 148 5.01 -8.78 -18.52
N SER A 149 5.34 -8.02 -19.58
CA SER A 149 6.68 -8.01 -20.18
C SER A 149 7.55 -6.97 -19.48
N PHE A 150 8.78 -7.35 -19.16
CA PHE A 150 9.80 -6.46 -18.59
C PHE A 150 10.81 -5.98 -19.62
N ALA A 151 10.78 -6.50 -20.85
CA ALA A 151 11.63 -6.03 -21.93
C ALA A 151 11.23 -4.59 -22.34
N PRO A 152 12.20 -3.73 -22.73
CA PRO A 152 11.88 -2.41 -23.28
C PRO A 152 11.07 -2.56 -24.58
N LYS A 153 10.13 -1.62 -24.81
CA LYS A 153 9.40 -1.57 -26.10
C LYS A 153 10.40 -1.37 -27.22
N ARG A 154 10.32 -2.21 -28.25
CA ARG A 154 11.02 -1.94 -29.52
C ARG A 154 10.37 -0.71 -30.17
N LYS A 155 11.17 0.26 -30.52
CA LYS A 155 10.74 1.42 -31.31
C LYS A 155 10.51 0.97 -32.75
#